data_d2faf2c826a867d341e8692430bbb047
#
_entry.id   d2faf2c826a867d341e8692430bbb047
#
_cell.length_a   1.000
_cell.length_b   1.000
_cell.length_c   1.000
_cell.angle_alpha   90.00
_cell.angle_beta   90.00
_cell.angle_gamma   90.00
#
_symmetry.space_group_name_H-M   'P 1'
#
loop_
_entity.id
_entity.type
_entity.pdbx_description
1 polymer ?
#
loop_
_entity_poly.entity_id
_entity_poly.type
_entity_poly.pdbx_seq_one_letter_code
_entity_poly.pdbx_strand_id
1 'polypeptide(L)'
;MNLSPEWLDVLDRAGWEACHWTSIGPPDASDVELLDWAQKRGYTVLTQDLDFTQLLFHLRASGPSLVLLRIADELSRFQQERVCAAIKSSTTALETGAVLVIDEHRTRVRRLPIHPGEEPLGDQS
;
A
#
# COMPACT_ATOMS: atom_id res chain seq x y z
N MET A 1 4.82 8.75 5.24
CA MET A 1 4.49 8.63 3.83
C MET A 1 5.48 9.36 3.01
N ASN A 2 6.20 8.64 2.22
CA ASN A 2 7.26 9.25 1.43
C ASN A 2 6.99 9.32 -0.04
N LEU A 3 5.77 9.01 -0.46
CA LEU A 3 5.45 9.05 -1.87
C LEU A 3 5.20 10.47 -2.35
N SER A 4 5.61 10.72 -3.58
CA SER A 4 5.41 12.02 -4.19
C SER A 4 3.91 12.32 -4.35
N PRO A 5 3.49 13.56 -4.14
CA PRO A 5 2.10 13.94 -4.40
C PRO A 5 1.68 13.73 -5.85
N GLU A 6 2.62 13.54 -6.78
CA GLU A 6 2.26 13.27 -8.16
C GLU A 6 1.44 12.00 -8.31
N TRP A 7 1.54 11.09 -7.36
CA TRP A 7 0.73 9.88 -7.39
C TRP A 7 -0.77 10.17 -7.28
N LEU A 8 -1.14 11.34 -6.74
CA LEU A 8 -2.56 11.71 -6.69
C LEU A 8 -3.13 11.82 -8.11
N ASP A 9 -2.39 12.47 -9.01
CA ASP A 9 -2.85 12.60 -10.39
C ASP A 9 -2.88 11.25 -11.09
N VAL A 10 -1.87 10.41 -10.84
CA VAL A 10 -1.80 9.09 -11.45
C VAL A 10 -3.02 8.26 -11.06
N LEU A 11 -3.35 8.25 -9.77
CA LEU A 11 -4.47 7.46 -9.27
C LEU A 11 -5.81 8.04 -9.71
N ASP A 12 -5.93 9.36 -9.74
CA ASP A 12 -7.14 10.01 -10.20
C ASP A 12 -7.43 9.67 -11.66
N ARG A 13 -6.41 9.71 -12.49
CA ARG A 13 -6.58 9.38 -13.91
C ARG A 13 -6.93 7.92 -14.12
N ALA A 14 -6.57 7.06 -13.15
CA ALA A 14 -6.93 5.66 -13.21
C ALA A 14 -8.34 5.39 -12.68
N GLY A 15 -9.01 6.40 -12.17
CA GLY A 15 -10.39 6.28 -11.72
C GLY A 15 -10.52 6.05 -10.21
N TRP A 16 -9.46 6.22 -9.46
CA TRP A 16 -9.51 6.02 -8.01
C TRP A 16 -9.51 7.34 -7.27
N GLU A 17 -10.26 7.40 -6.17
CA GLU A 17 -10.22 8.54 -5.29
C GLU A 17 -9.00 8.42 -4.39
N ALA A 18 -8.18 9.45 -4.34
CA ALA A 18 -6.95 9.40 -3.56
C ALA A 18 -6.71 10.72 -2.84
N CYS A 19 -6.01 10.65 -1.72
CA CYS A 19 -5.62 11.84 -0.98
C CYS A 19 -4.27 11.60 -0.33
N HIS A 20 -3.54 12.68 -0.08
CA HIS A 20 -2.23 12.58 0.56
C HIS A 20 -2.42 12.86 2.05
N TRP A 21 -1.68 12.12 2.89
CA TRP A 21 -1.86 12.27 4.33
C TRP A 21 -1.67 13.71 4.81
N THR A 22 -0.78 14.46 4.18
CA THR A 22 -0.50 15.83 4.60
C THR A 22 -1.71 16.74 4.49
N SER A 23 -2.72 16.36 3.70
CA SER A 23 -3.94 17.17 3.59
C SER A 23 -5.05 16.67 4.51
N ILE A 24 -4.81 15.61 5.27
CA ILE A 24 -5.83 15.01 6.12
C ILE A 24 -5.50 15.16 7.59
N GLY A 25 -4.27 14.91 7.97
CA GLY A 25 -3.89 14.88 9.36
C GLY A 25 -2.50 15.45 9.58
N PRO A 26 -2.03 15.44 10.83
CA PRO A 26 -0.74 16.04 11.15
C PRO A 26 0.39 15.25 10.51
N PRO A 27 1.43 15.94 10.04
CA PRO A 27 2.55 15.24 9.40
C PRO A 27 3.34 14.37 10.36
N ASP A 28 3.21 14.61 11.66
CA ASP A 28 3.91 13.82 12.66
C ASP A 28 3.03 12.75 13.28
N ALA A 29 1.90 12.44 12.67
CA ALA A 29 1.05 11.34 13.15
C ALA A 29 1.82 10.03 13.11
N SER A 30 1.54 9.15 14.06
CA SER A 30 2.17 7.85 14.08
C SER A 30 1.62 6.98 12.97
N ASP A 31 2.38 5.94 12.60
CA ASP A 31 1.93 4.99 11.59
C ASP A 31 0.64 4.30 12.05
N VAL A 32 0.51 4.04 13.35
CA VAL A 32 -0.70 3.42 13.88
C VAL A 32 -1.91 4.32 13.65
N GLU A 33 -1.75 5.62 13.88
CA GLU A 33 -2.86 6.55 13.67
C GLU A 33 -3.27 6.60 12.21
N LEU A 34 -2.30 6.60 11.31
CA LEU A 34 -2.59 6.64 9.88
C LEU A 34 -3.31 5.37 9.44
N LEU A 35 -2.85 4.22 9.90
CA LEU A 35 -3.48 2.95 9.55
C LEU A 35 -4.90 2.88 10.10
N ASP A 36 -5.12 3.34 11.33
CA ASP A 36 -6.44 3.35 11.93
C ASP A 36 -7.39 4.23 11.14
N TRP A 37 -6.92 5.42 10.74
CA TRP A 37 -7.72 6.34 9.95
C TRP A 37 -8.14 5.69 8.63
N ALA A 38 -7.19 5.06 7.95
CA ALA A 38 -7.45 4.42 6.66
C ALA A 38 -8.42 3.25 6.81
N GLN A 39 -8.24 2.45 7.86
CA GLN A 39 -9.10 1.30 8.10
C GLN A 39 -10.55 1.74 8.31
N LYS A 40 -10.74 2.76 9.12
CA LYS A 40 -12.09 3.22 9.45
C LYS A 40 -12.82 3.80 8.25
N ARG A 41 -12.09 4.31 7.28
CA ARG A 41 -12.68 4.95 6.11
C ARG A 41 -12.60 4.12 4.84
N GLY A 42 -12.08 2.90 4.95
CA GLY A 42 -12.04 2.03 3.79
C GLY A 42 -10.99 2.38 2.75
N TYR A 43 -9.94 3.10 3.13
CA TYR A 43 -8.86 3.43 2.22
C TYR A 43 -7.78 2.37 2.22
N THR A 44 -7.13 2.21 1.08
CA THR A 44 -5.90 1.43 0.97
C THR A 44 -4.74 2.40 1.08
N VAL A 45 -3.69 2.00 1.77
CA VAL A 45 -2.52 2.86 1.96
C VAL A 45 -1.48 2.53 0.89
N LEU A 46 -1.01 3.55 0.17
CA LEU A 46 0.04 3.41 -0.82
C LEU A 46 1.29 4.06 -0.26
N THR A 47 2.38 3.29 -0.16
CA THR A 47 3.58 3.77 0.52
C THR A 47 4.83 3.08 0.00
N GLN A 48 5.98 3.70 0.27
CA GLN A 48 7.28 3.06 0.05
C GLN A 48 7.90 2.62 1.36
N ASP A 49 7.20 2.84 2.48
CA ASP A 49 7.76 2.61 3.80
C ASP A 49 7.47 1.19 4.26
N LEU A 50 8.53 0.40 4.39
CA LEU A 50 8.43 -0.99 4.82
C LEU A 50 7.85 -1.11 6.23
N ASP A 51 8.00 -0.10 7.06
CA ASP A 51 7.52 -0.16 8.45
C ASP A 51 6.02 -0.41 8.54
N PHE A 52 5.24 0.06 7.56
CA PHE A 52 3.80 -0.19 7.59
C PHE A 52 3.49 -1.69 7.47
N THR A 53 4.24 -2.41 6.64
CA THR A 53 4.04 -3.85 6.51
C THR A 53 4.41 -4.57 7.80
N GLN A 54 5.51 -4.17 8.42
CA GLN A 54 5.93 -4.75 9.68
C GLN A 54 4.89 -4.51 10.77
N LEU A 55 4.31 -3.32 10.79
CA LEU A 55 3.30 -2.98 11.79
C LEU A 55 2.05 -3.83 11.61
N LEU A 56 1.57 -4.00 10.39
CA LEU A 56 0.42 -4.85 10.13
C LEU A 56 0.69 -6.28 10.58
N PHE A 57 1.89 -6.78 10.35
CA PHE A 57 2.27 -8.12 10.79
C PHE A 57 2.23 -8.23 12.32
N HIS A 58 2.85 -7.27 13.01
CA HIS A 58 2.91 -7.33 14.46
C HIS A 58 1.55 -7.18 15.12
N LEU A 59 0.67 -6.37 14.53
CA LEU A 59 -0.66 -6.17 15.08
C LEU A 59 -1.62 -7.29 14.67
N ARG A 60 -1.20 -8.18 13.78
CA ARG A 60 -2.07 -9.20 13.22
C ARG A 60 -3.35 -8.58 12.68
N ALA A 61 -3.22 -7.42 12.06
CA ALA A 61 -4.36 -6.65 11.59
C ALA A 61 -4.92 -7.22 10.31
N SER A 62 -6.24 -7.12 10.14
CA SER A 62 -6.88 -7.57 8.92
C SER A 62 -7.06 -6.44 7.90
N GLY A 63 -6.58 -5.28 8.21
CA GLY A 63 -6.61 -4.11 7.34
C GLY A 63 -6.01 -2.91 8.04
N PRO A 64 -5.90 -1.80 7.34
CA PRO A 64 -6.30 -1.57 5.96
C PRO A 64 -5.39 -2.30 4.98
N SER A 65 -5.83 -2.44 3.75
CA SER A 65 -4.97 -2.98 2.72
C SER A 65 -3.83 -2.01 2.43
N LEU A 66 -2.73 -2.54 1.95
CA LEU A 66 -1.53 -1.77 1.76
C LEU A 66 -0.93 -2.09 0.41
N VAL A 67 -0.49 -1.08 -0.32
CA VAL A 67 0.31 -1.26 -1.53
C VAL A 67 1.69 -0.71 -1.22
N LEU A 68 2.67 -1.59 -1.19
CA LEU A 68 4.04 -1.22 -0.87
C LEU A 68 4.85 -1.20 -2.16
N LEU A 69 5.42 -0.04 -2.48
CA LEU A 69 6.25 0.11 -3.67
C LEU A 69 7.71 -0.04 -3.29
N ARG A 70 8.38 -0.97 -3.93
CA ARG A 70 9.83 -1.19 -3.75
C ARG A 70 10.50 -0.98 -5.09
N ILE A 71 10.34 0.22 -5.65
CA ILE A 71 10.78 0.58 -6.97
C ILE A 71 11.58 1.86 -6.86
N ALA A 72 12.77 1.89 -7.46
CA ALA A 72 13.65 3.05 -7.34
C ALA A 72 13.10 4.26 -8.10
N ASP A 73 12.52 4.04 -9.27
CA ASP A 73 12.03 5.14 -10.10
C ASP A 73 10.53 4.99 -10.29
N GLU A 74 9.78 5.12 -9.18
CA GLU A 74 8.36 4.86 -9.19
C GLU A 74 7.56 5.87 -10.00
N LEU A 75 8.15 7.01 -10.31
CA LEU A 75 7.44 8.03 -11.09
C LEU A 75 7.65 7.89 -12.59
N SER A 76 8.47 6.94 -13.04
CA SER A 76 8.60 6.72 -14.48
C SER A 76 7.26 6.23 -15.02
N ARG A 77 6.97 6.57 -16.28
CA ARG A 77 5.70 6.18 -16.88
C ARG A 77 5.50 4.68 -16.87
N PHE A 78 6.56 3.94 -17.16
CA PHE A 78 6.49 2.49 -17.15
C PHE A 78 6.06 1.96 -15.78
N GLN A 79 6.67 2.49 -14.71
CA GLN A 79 6.34 2.02 -13.38
C GLN A 79 4.95 2.49 -12.94
N GLN A 80 4.56 3.70 -13.30
CA GLN A 80 3.21 4.16 -13.00
C GLN A 80 2.16 3.22 -13.62
N GLU A 81 2.37 2.83 -14.87
CA GLU A 81 1.43 1.93 -15.54
C GLU A 81 1.44 0.55 -14.92
N ARG A 82 2.62 0.07 -14.54
CA ARG A 82 2.74 -1.22 -13.87
C ARG A 82 1.99 -1.25 -12.55
N VAL A 83 2.17 -0.20 -11.75
CA VAL A 83 1.51 -0.10 -10.45
C VAL A 83 0.00 -0.06 -10.61
N CYS A 84 -0.50 0.74 -11.52
CA CYS A 84 -1.94 0.83 -11.75
C CYS A 84 -2.51 -0.51 -12.23
N ALA A 85 -1.81 -1.21 -13.11
CA ALA A 85 -2.25 -2.51 -13.59
C ALA A 85 -2.27 -3.53 -12.46
N ALA A 86 -1.26 -3.51 -11.58
CA ALA A 86 -1.19 -4.44 -10.47
C ALA A 86 -2.33 -4.20 -9.48
N ILE A 87 -2.65 -2.95 -9.21
CA ILE A 87 -3.75 -2.62 -8.30
C ILE A 87 -5.06 -3.09 -8.90
N LYS A 88 -5.28 -2.85 -10.19
CA LYS A 88 -6.51 -3.30 -10.84
C LYS A 88 -6.64 -4.82 -10.80
N SER A 89 -5.55 -5.53 -11.01
CA SER A 89 -5.57 -6.99 -10.98
C SER A 89 -5.80 -7.53 -9.59
N SER A 90 -5.52 -6.76 -8.55
CA SER A 90 -5.60 -7.19 -7.17
C SER A 90 -6.78 -6.57 -6.43
N THR A 91 -7.73 -5.97 -7.14
CA THR A 91 -8.82 -5.23 -6.51
C THR A 91 -9.59 -6.07 -5.50
N THR A 92 -9.95 -7.30 -5.84
CA THR A 92 -10.72 -8.14 -4.93
C THR A 92 -9.94 -8.43 -3.65
N ALA A 93 -8.65 -8.74 -3.78
CA ALA A 93 -7.83 -9.00 -2.60
C ALA A 93 -7.71 -7.75 -1.75
N LEU A 94 -7.53 -6.58 -2.37
CA LEU A 94 -7.39 -5.33 -1.63
C LEU A 94 -8.69 -4.94 -0.94
N GLU A 95 -9.83 -5.24 -1.54
CA GLU A 95 -11.12 -4.97 -0.90
C GLU A 95 -11.33 -5.87 0.32
N THR A 96 -10.79 -7.06 0.29
CA THR A 96 -10.93 -8.01 1.40
C THR A 96 -9.93 -7.74 2.53
N GLY A 97 -8.76 -7.26 2.18
CA GLY A 97 -7.68 -7.02 3.12
C GLY A 97 -6.44 -7.76 2.70
N ALA A 98 -5.46 -7.04 2.15
CA ALA A 98 -4.24 -7.67 1.64
C ALA A 98 -3.12 -6.65 1.56
N VAL A 99 -1.89 -7.16 1.48
CA VAL A 99 -0.71 -6.36 1.17
C VAL A 99 -0.26 -6.72 -0.23
N LEU A 100 -0.19 -5.72 -1.10
CA LEU A 100 0.32 -5.89 -2.45
C LEU A 100 1.72 -5.28 -2.49
N VAL A 101 2.72 -6.10 -2.76
CA VAL A 101 4.10 -5.63 -2.85
C VAL A 101 4.50 -5.58 -4.31
N ILE A 102 4.96 -4.42 -4.77
CA ILE A 102 5.37 -4.23 -6.16
C ILE A 102 6.84 -3.85 -6.15
N ASP A 103 7.69 -4.75 -6.63
CA ASP A 103 9.12 -4.46 -6.75
C ASP A 103 9.51 -4.29 -8.21
N GLU A 104 10.81 -4.23 -8.50
CA GLU A 104 11.28 -3.93 -9.86
C GLU A 104 10.86 -4.98 -10.88
N HIS A 105 10.66 -6.21 -10.42
CA HIS A 105 10.48 -7.32 -11.37
C HIS A 105 9.16 -8.07 -11.21
N ARG A 106 8.51 -7.96 -10.05
CA ARG A 106 7.31 -8.76 -9.82
C ARG A 106 6.39 -8.10 -8.82
N THR A 107 5.17 -8.66 -8.72
CA THR A 107 4.21 -8.24 -7.71
C THR A 107 3.82 -9.46 -6.89
N ARG A 108 3.50 -9.23 -5.62
CA ARG A 108 3.07 -10.29 -4.73
C ARG A 108 1.92 -9.82 -3.88
N VAL A 109 0.99 -10.71 -3.60
CA VAL A 109 -0.17 -10.40 -2.76
C VAL A 109 -0.13 -11.32 -1.54
N ARG A 110 -0.29 -10.73 -0.35
CA ARG A 110 -0.41 -11.47 0.90
C ARG A 110 -1.71 -11.09 1.55
N ARG A 111 -2.54 -12.06 1.87
CA ARG A 111 -3.79 -11.77 2.54
C ARG A 111 -3.55 -11.41 3.99
N LEU A 112 -4.35 -10.50 4.52
CA LEU A 112 -4.29 -10.12 5.91
C LEU A 112 -5.31 -10.93 6.68
N PRO A 113 -5.05 -11.26 7.96
CA PRO A 113 -3.82 -10.95 8.69
C PRO A 113 -2.67 -11.86 8.25
N ILE A 114 -1.43 -11.37 8.42
CA ILE A 114 -0.25 -12.17 8.10
C ILE A 114 -0.02 -13.11 9.27
N HIS A 115 0.01 -14.41 8.99
CA HIS A 115 0.08 -15.39 10.05
C HIS A 115 1.51 -15.60 10.57
N PRO A 116 1.66 -16.05 11.82
CA PRO A 116 2.98 -16.36 12.34
C PRO A 116 3.69 -17.36 11.43
N GLY A 117 4.96 -17.12 11.21
CA GLY A 117 5.73 -17.98 10.32
C GLY A 117 5.82 -17.44 8.91
N GLU A 118 4.98 -16.46 8.55
CA GLU A 118 5.08 -15.81 7.27
C GLU A 118 5.73 -14.46 7.48
N GLU A 119 6.72 -14.16 6.67
CA GLU A 119 7.33 -12.83 6.76
C GLU A 119 6.54 -11.87 5.93
N PRO A 120 6.41 -10.62 6.37
CA PRO A 120 5.62 -9.63 5.63
C PRO A 120 6.03 -9.49 4.18
N LEU A 121 7.30 -9.64 3.89
CA LEU A 121 7.80 -9.58 2.53
C LEU A 121 8.43 -10.90 2.15
N GLY A 122 7.95 -11.99 2.68
CA GLY A 122 8.52 -13.27 2.50
C GLY A 122 8.80 -13.57 1.07
N ASP A 123 9.92 -14.25 0.87
CA ASP A 123 10.32 -14.50 -0.47
C ASP A 123 9.90 -15.79 -0.89
N GLN A 124 8.94 -16.31 -0.40
CA GLN A 124 8.56 -17.50 -0.69
C GLN A 124 8.22 -17.69 -1.94
N SER A 125 8.50 -17.10 -2.64
CA SER A 125 8.22 -17.42 -3.94
C SER A 125 7.77 -18.67 -4.26
#